data_5cb361229fbe16802321a62d8726d954
#
_entry.id   5cb361229fbe16802321a62d8726d954
#
_cell.length_a   1.000
_cell.length_b   1.000
_cell.length_c   1.000
_cell.angle_alpha   90.00
_cell.angle_beta   90.00
_cell.angle_gamma   90.00
#
_symmetry.space_group_name_H-M   'P 1'
#
loop_
_entity.id
_entity.type
_entity.pdbx_description
1 polymer ?
#
loop_
_entity_poly.entity_id
_entity_poly.type
_entity_poly.pdbx_seq_one_letter_code
_entity_poly.pdbx_strand_id
1 'polypeptide(L)'
;MQTFRIIQPTPALKPFIRYYWILQDSTSGIVSQRTLPTGCMSLVFHRGERLKVTNRDELQPQSFICGQESGYSDVASTGDIEMIVAVFQPHAAKIFFCMPVTLLRDRNVAVADIENPALRDLAHRVEDSENHDICIELIENYFYKCLMYGTPYHLPRLAEVVRHINNSTQTNIRALSNIACLSEKQFSRIFSENIGTTPKDFMRIVRLQRTLSVMQHNEGIGFAQLSYECGYTDQSHMIKEFKLFSGYTPKEYIARYSPVSDYFTF
;
A
#
# COMPACT_ATOMS: atom_id res chain seq x y z
N MET A 1 16.13 11.21 -17.19
CA MET A 1 14.72 11.57 -17.51
C MET A 1 13.82 10.68 -16.65
N GLN A 2 12.88 11.28 -15.92
CA GLN A 2 11.95 10.51 -15.08
C GLN A 2 10.67 10.17 -15.86
N THR A 3 10.25 8.91 -15.82
CA THR A 3 8.97 8.44 -16.35
C THR A 3 8.21 7.66 -15.26
N PHE A 4 6.91 7.92 -15.16
CA PHE A 4 6.02 7.22 -14.25
C PHE A 4 4.75 6.79 -15.01
N ARG A 5 4.48 5.48 -15.02
CA ARG A 5 3.31 4.90 -15.70
C ARG A 5 2.46 4.14 -14.70
N ILE A 6 1.14 4.32 -14.76
CA ILE A 6 0.16 3.51 -14.05
C ILE A 6 -0.56 2.62 -15.04
N ILE A 7 -0.66 1.34 -14.72
CA ILE A 7 -1.29 0.31 -15.57
C ILE A 7 -2.42 -0.31 -14.76
N GLN A 8 -3.59 -0.34 -15.37
CA GLN A 8 -4.76 -0.99 -14.76
C GLN A 8 -4.68 -2.50 -14.94
N PRO A 9 -5.02 -3.29 -13.91
CA PRO A 9 -5.08 -4.74 -14.04
C PRO A 9 -6.20 -5.16 -14.99
N THR A 10 -6.04 -6.34 -15.57
CA THR A 10 -7.11 -6.99 -16.34
C THR A 10 -8.39 -7.12 -15.49
N PRO A 11 -9.58 -7.12 -16.12
CA PRO A 11 -10.87 -7.09 -15.42
C PRO A 11 -11.03 -8.16 -14.33
N ALA A 12 -10.50 -9.36 -14.55
CA ALA A 12 -10.58 -10.46 -13.59
C ALA A 12 -9.67 -10.26 -12.35
N LEU A 13 -8.61 -9.46 -12.46
CA LEU A 13 -7.70 -9.14 -11.36
C LEU A 13 -8.08 -7.87 -10.59
N LYS A 14 -8.92 -6.99 -11.13
CA LYS A 14 -9.38 -5.74 -10.46
C LYS A 14 -9.91 -5.92 -9.03
N PRO A 15 -10.63 -7.02 -8.69
CA PRO A 15 -11.05 -7.24 -7.30
C PRO A 15 -9.90 -7.47 -6.32
N PHE A 16 -8.70 -7.76 -6.80
CA PHE A 16 -7.55 -8.18 -6.00
C PHE A 16 -6.36 -7.23 -6.12
N ILE A 17 -6.16 -6.66 -7.31
CA ILE A 17 -5.07 -5.74 -7.64
C ILE A 17 -5.68 -4.38 -7.90
N ARG A 18 -5.10 -3.34 -7.30
CA ARG A 18 -5.54 -1.96 -7.52
C ARG A 18 -5.02 -1.43 -8.85
N TYR A 19 -3.70 -1.47 -8.99
CA TYR A 19 -2.95 -1.02 -10.17
C TYR A 19 -1.54 -1.57 -10.11
N TYR A 20 -0.86 -1.50 -11.25
CA TYR A 20 0.58 -1.59 -11.35
C TYR A 20 1.14 -0.20 -11.60
N TRP A 21 2.36 0.04 -11.15
CA TRP A 21 3.10 1.21 -11.58
C TRP A 21 4.54 0.86 -11.94
N ILE A 22 5.09 1.65 -12.87
CA ILE A 22 6.47 1.55 -13.35
C ILE A 22 7.10 2.92 -13.18
N LEU A 23 8.23 2.96 -12.50
CA LEU A 23 9.06 4.15 -12.32
C LEU A 23 10.41 3.90 -12.95
N GLN A 24 10.82 4.81 -13.83
CA GLN A 24 12.20 4.89 -14.33
C GLN A 24 12.72 6.28 -14.06
N ASP A 25 13.91 6.39 -13.50
CA ASP A 25 14.59 7.67 -13.29
C ASP A 25 16.10 7.48 -13.42
N SER A 26 16.67 8.11 -14.47
CA SER A 26 18.11 8.15 -14.73
C SER A 26 18.67 9.55 -14.46
N THR A 27 18.07 10.31 -13.54
CA THR A 27 18.51 11.64 -13.19
C THR A 27 19.80 11.56 -12.37
N SER A 28 20.83 12.29 -12.77
CA SER A 28 22.07 12.37 -11.99
C SER A 28 21.80 13.08 -10.66
N GLY A 29 21.85 12.35 -9.57
CA GLY A 29 21.69 12.85 -8.22
C GLY A 29 20.90 11.90 -7.31
N ILE A 30 21.09 12.04 -6.00
CA ILE A 30 20.34 11.26 -5.01
C ILE A 30 18.94 11.87 -4.89
N VAL A 31 17.92 11.12 -5.29
CA VAL A 31 16.52 11.47 -5.06
C VAL A 31 16.09 10.83 -3.75
N SER A 32 15.68 11.66 -2.79
CA SER A 32 15.14 11.19 -1.53
C SER A 32 13.64 11.50 -1.45
N GLN A 33 12.85 10.51 -1.07
CA GLN A 33 11.41 10.62 -0.95
C GLN A 33 10.91 10.00 0.36
N ARG A 34 9.90 10.63 0.97
CA ARG A 34 9.15 10.09 2.09
C ARG A 34 7.94 9.34 1.59
N THR A 35 7.83 8.07 1.95
CA THR A 35 6.64 7.24 1.72
C THR A 35 5.76 7.27 2.96
N LEU A 36 4.45 7.27 2.75
CA LEU A 36 3.44 7.25 3.81
C LEU A 36 2.64 5.94 3.75
N PRO A 37 2.10 5.48 4.89
CA PRO A 37 1.24 4.29 4.91
C PRO A 37 0.05 4.45 3.98
N THR A 38 -0.09 3.54 3.02
CA THR A 38 -1.21 3.54 2.06
C THR A 38 -2.38 2.66 2.49
N GLY A 39 -2.16 1.74 3.43
CA GLY A 39 -3.13 0.69 3.76
C GLY A 39 -3.17 -0.46 2.74
N CYS A 40 -2.26 -0.46 1.79
CA CYS A 40 -2.08 -1.50 0.79
C CYS A 40 -0.72 -2.18 0.98
N MET A 41 -0.66 -3.45 0.63
CA MET A 41 0.59 -4.17 0.45
C MET A 41 1.00 -4.10 -1.02
N SER A 42 2.27 -4.31 -1.32
CA SER A 42 2.75 -4.37 -2.69
C SER A 42 3.82 -5.43 -2.90
N LEU A 43 3.91 -5.91 -4.13
CA LEU A 43 5.02 -6.72 -4.62
C LEU A 43 5.88 -5.83 -5.49
N VAL A 44 7.15 -5.69 -5.13
CA VAL A 44 8.09 -4.74 -5.70
C VAL A 44 9.22 -5.48 -6.37
N PHE A 45 9.60 -5.03 -7.56
CA PHE A 45 10.75 -5.51 -8.33
C PHE A 45 11.64 -4.31 -8.69
N HIS A 46 12.87 -4.29 -8.19
CA HIS A 46 13.92 -3.41 -8.67
C HIS A 46 14.58 -4.03 -9.88
N ARG A 47 14.58 -3.34 -11.00
CA ARG A 47 15.27 -3.72 -12.22
C ARG A 47 16.50 -2.86 -12.48
N GLY A 48 16.54 -1.66 -11.89
CA GLY A 48 17.72 -0.82 -11.75
C GLY A 48 18.36 -0.97 -10.37
N GLU A 49 19.00 0.11 -9.92
CA GLU A 49 19.61 0.16 -8.59
C GLU A 49 18.53 0.17 -7.49
N ARG A 50 18.84 -0.51 -6.40
CA ARG A 50 17.91 -0.65 -5.27
C ARG A 50 17.82 0.64 -4.47
N LEU A 51 16.63 0.96 -3.98
CA LEU A 51 16.48 2.07 -3.05
C LEU A 51 17.07 1.73 -1.68
N LYS A 52 17.58 2.76 -1.02
CA LYS A 52 18.07 2.69 0.35
C LYS A 52 17.02 3.26 1.31
N VAL A 53 16.68 2.51 2.35
CA VAL A 53 15.83 2.99 3.45
C VAL A 53 16.73 3.78 4.39
N THR A 54 16.66 5.11 4.34
CA THR A 54 17.68 5.99 4.96
C THR A 54 17.61 6.00 6.48
N ASN A 55 16.43 5.83 7.06
CA ASN A 55 16.25 5.79 8.51
C ASN A 55 16.72 4.46 9.15
N ARG A 56 17.00 3.42 8.35
CA ARG A 56 17.54 2.12 8.81
C ARG A 56 18.91 1.82 8.23
N ASP A 57 19.40 2.66 7.32
CA ASP A 57 20.67 2.45 6.58
C ASP A 57 20.74 1.12 5.82
N GLU A 58 19.59 0.64 5.32
CA GLU A 58 19.43 -0.67 4.67
C GLU A 58 19.03 -0.52 3.20
N LEU A 59 19.62 -1.35 2.33
CA LEU A 59 19.12 -1.47 0.95
C LEU A 59 17.85 -2.33 0.93
N GLN A 60 16.85 -1.89 0.15
CA GLN A 60 15.69 -2.73 -0.13
C GLN A 60 16.14 -4.01 -0.88
N PRO A 61 15.48 -5.16 -0.68
CA PRO A 61 15.77 -6.35 -1.47
C PRO A 61 15.50 -6.12 -2.97
N GLN A 62 16.11 -6.91 -3.85
CA GLN A 62 15.91 -6.80 -5.31
C GLN A 62 14.44 -6.97 -5.67
N SER A 63 13.82 -8.03 -5.18
CA SER A 63 12.39 -8.28 -5.28
C SER A 63 11.84 -8.59 -3.89
N PHE A 64 10.75 -7.92 -3.48
CA PHE A 64 10.24 -8.04 -2.14
C PHE A 64 8.73 -7.77 -2.02
N ILE A 65 8.15 -8.25 -0.94
CA ILE A 65 6.82 -7.86 -0.50
C ILE A 65 6.97 -6.72 0.51
N CYS A 66 6.40 -5.56 0.17
CA CYS A 66 6.20 -4.48 1.12
C CYS A 66 4.92 -4.76 1.90
N GLY A 67 5.06 -4.97 3.21
CA GLY A 67 3.94 -5.23 4.11
C GLY A 67 3.15 -3.97 4.46
N GLN A 68 2.16 -4.11 5.34
CA GLN A 68 1.43 -2.97 5.89
C GLN A 68 2.36 -2.10 6.74
N GLU A 69 2.49 -0.83 6.37
CA GLU A 69 3.30 0.14 7.11
C GLU A 69 2.48 0.84 8.18
N SER A 70 3.05 1.05 9.36
CA SER A 70 2.44 1.75 10.49
C SER A 70 2.91 3.21 10.64
N GLY A 71 3.87 3.64 9.85
CA GLY A 71 4.44 4.99 9.84
C GLY A 71 5.15 5.29 8.52
N TYR A 72 5.77 6.46 8.43
CA TYR A 72 6.53 6.85 7.24
C TYR A 72 7.87 6.11 7.14
N SER A 73 8.37 6.05 5.90
CA SER A 73 9.72 5.60 5.60
C SER A 73 10.39 6.61 4.66
N ASP A 74 11.67 6.89 4.89
CA ASP A 74 12.46 7.72 3.99
C ASP A 74 13.32 6.81 3.12
N VAL A 75 13.15 6.91 1.80
CA VAL A 75 13.89 6.14 0.81
C VAL A 75 14.72 7.07 -0.06
N ALA A 76 15.90 6.62 -0.48
CA ALA A 76 16.77 7.36 -1.38
C ALA A 76 17.26 6.44 -2.51
N SER A 77 17.43 7.03 -3.70
CA SER A 77 18.07 6.34 -4.82
C SER A 77 19.56 6.10 -4.53
N THR A 78 20.10 5.01 -5.05
CA THR A 78 21.53 4.71 -5.02
C THR A 78 22.17 4.83 -6.41
N GLY A 79 21.36 4.99 -7.44
CA GLY A 79 21.72 5.12 -8.84
C GLY A 79 20.47 5.21 -9.70
N ASP A 80 20.53 4.68 -10.91
CA ASP A 80 19.41 4.66 -11.84
C ASP A 80 18.27 3.79 -11.31
N ILE A 81 17.08 4.37 -11.22
CA ILE A 81 15.88 3.68 -10.74
C ILE A 81 15.16 3.05 -11.92
N GLU A 82 14.85 1.79 -11.81
CA GLU A 82 13.84 1.10 -12.61
C GLU A 82 13.06 0.14 -11.68
N MET A 83 11.78 0.42 -11.49
CA MET A 83 10.93 -0.33 -10.55
C MET A 83 9.60 -0.70 -11.21
N ILE A 84 9.15 -1.92 -10.94
CA ILE A 84 7.79 -2.38 -11.25
C ILE A 84 7.14 -2.77 -9.93
N VAL A 85 5.94 -2.27 -9.69
CA VAL A 85 5.21 -2.52 -8.45
C VAL A 85 3.77 -2.92 -8.73
N ALA A 86 3.35 -4.04 -8.13
CA ALA A 86 1.97 -4.46 -8.09
C ALA A 86 1.37 -4.09 -6.73
N VAL A 87 0.35 -3.22 -6.72
CA VAL A 87 -0.33 -2.77 -5.51
C VAL A 87 -1.63 -3.55 -5.32
N PHE A 88 -1.76 -4.22 -4.18
CA PHE A 88 -2.91 -5.07 -3.89
C PHE A 88 -4.09 -4.28 -3.31
N GLN A 89 -5.32 -4.80 -3.54
CA GLN A 89 -6.44 -4.42 -2.70
C GLN A 89 -6.13 -4.81 -1.24
N PRO A 90 -6.49 -4.01 -0.24
CA PRO A 90 -6.10 -4.26 1.15
C PRO A 90 -6.41 -5.68 1.66
N HIS A 91 -7.52 -6.27 1.19
CA HIS A 91 -8.01 -7.59 1.59
C HIS A 91 -7.45 -8.76 0.78
N ALA A 92 -6.62 -8.51 -0.25
CA ALA A 92 -6.30 -9.51 -1.27
C ALA A 92 -4.89 -10.10 -1.17
N ALA A 93 -3.93 -9.40 -0.58
CA ALA A 93 -2.52 -9.80 -0.59
C ALA A 93 -2.26 -11.23 -0.09
N LYS A 94 -2.99 -11.67 0.92
CA LYS A 94 -2.87 -13.03 1.48
C LYS A 94 -3.07 -14.16 0.46
N ILE A 95 -3.89 -13.93 -0.58
CA ILE A 95 -4.18 -14.93 -1.62
C ILE A 95 -2.91 -15.30 -2.38
N PHE A 96 -2.05 -14.32 -2.64
CA PHE A 96 -0.91 -14.46 -3.53
C PHE A 96 0.36 -14.93 -2.82
N PHE A 97 0.44 -14.76 -1.50
CA PHE A 97 1.65 -15.09 -0.74
C PHE A 97 1.53 -16.35 0.10
N CYS A 98 0.32 -16.90 0.29
CA CYS A 98 0.06 -18.13 1.04
C CYS A 98 0.68 -18.16 2.44
N MET A 99 0.83 -16.99 3.07
CA MET A 99 1.43 -16.84 4.40
C MET A 99 0.62 -15.87 5.27
N PRO A 100 0.74 -15.91 6.61
CA PRO A 100 0.13 -14.92 7.48
C PRO A 100 0.70 -13.54 7.21
N VAL A 101 -0.11 -12.64 6.63
CA VAL A 101 0.35 -11.28 6.25
C VAL A 101 0.67 -10.38 7.45
N THR A 102 0.29 -10.78 8.67
CA THR A 102 0.72 -10.12 9.91
C THR A 102 2.23 -10.18 10.13
N LEU A 103 2.91 -11.19 9.58
CA LEU A 103 4.37 -11.33 9.64
C LEU A 103 5.10 -10.31 8.76
N LEU A 104 4.38 -9.69 7.83
CA LEU A 104 4.91 -8.71 6.88
C LEU A 104 4.81 -7.27 7.40
N ARG A 105 4.13 -7.04 8.52
CA ARG A 105 3.91 -5.69 9.06
C ARG A 105 5.24 -4.97 9.31
N ASP A 106 5.36 -3.75 8.80
CA ASP A 106 6.54 -2.88 8.89
C ASP A 106 7.84 -3.51 8.35
N ARG A 107 7.70 -4.44 7.37
CA ARG A 107 8.82 -5.16 6.78
C ARG A 107 8.78 -5.16 5.26
N ASN A 108 9.97 -5.12 4.66
CA ASN A 108 10.25 -5.48 3.28
C ASN A 108 10.84 -6.90 3.29
N VAL A 109 10.02 -7.90 2.95
CA VAL A 109 10.45 -9.30 2.99
C VAL A 109 10.90 -9.72 1.59
N ALA A 110 12.17 -10.09 1.46
CA ALA A 110 12.73 -10.50 0.18
C ALA A 110 11.97 -11.72 -0.38
N VAL A 111 11.70 -11.72 -1.68
CA VAL A 111 11.07 -12.87 -2.35
C VAL A 111 11.93 -14.12 -2.20
N ALA A 112 13.25 -13.97 -2.15
CA ALA A 112 14.19 -15.06 -1.94
C ALA A 112 14.01 -15.78 -0.58
N ASP A 113 13.52 -15.05 0.45
CA ASP A 113 13.30 -15.58 1.79
C ASP A 113 11.93 -16.27 1.96
N ILE A 114 11.08 -16.22 0.91
CA ILE A 114 9.75 -16.83 0.95
C ILE A 114 9.82 -18.24 0.37
N GLU A 115 9.24 -19.21 1.08
CA GLU A 115 9.13 -20.60 0.62
C GLU A 115 8.05 -20.76 -0.47
N ASN A 116 8.23 -20.01 -1.57
CA ASN A 116 7.35 -20.09 -2.75
C ASN A 116 8.19 -20.12 -4.04
N PRO A 117 8.49 -21.32 -4.58
CA PRO A 117 9.30 -21.45 -5.79
C PRO A 117 8.72 -20.70 -7.00
N ALA A 118 7.39 -20.67 -7.15
CA ALA A 118 6.74 -19.99 -8.27
C ALA A 118 6.89 -18.46 -8.18
N LEU A 119 6.90 -17.90 -6.97
CA LEU A 119 7.13 -16.46 -6.76
C LEU A 119 8.61 -16.11 -7.02
N ARG A 120 9.55 -16.99 -6.65
CA ARG A 120 10.97 -16.80 -6.95
C ARG A 120 11.24 -16.88 -8.46
N ASP A 121 10.64 -17.85 -9.16
CA ASP A 121 10.71 -17.94 -10.63
C ASP A 121 10.15 -16.68 -11.29
N LEU A 122 9.01 -16.17 -10.81
CA LEU A 122 8.45 -14.90 -11.30
C LEU A 122 9.46 -13.76 -11.14
N ALA A 123 10.09 -13.63 -9.96
CA ALA A 123 11.04 -12.56 -9.69
C ALA A 123 12.21 -12.58 -10.68
N HIS A 124 12.85 -13.73 -10.88
CA HIS A 124 13.92 -13.86 -11.87
C HIS A 124 13.47 -13.50 -13.28
N ARG A 125 12.31 -13.99 -13.71
CA ARG A 125 11.78 -13.71 -15.05
C ARG A 125 11.45 -12.23 -15.26
N VAL A 126 10.97 -11.53 -14.24
CA VAL A 126 10.71 -10.08 -14.28
C VAL A 126 12.03 -9.30 -14.31
N GLU A 127 13.04 -9.74 -13.55
CA GLU A 127 14.38 -9.14 -13.55
C GLU A 127 15.09 -9.28 -14.91
N ASP A 128 14.98 -10.46 -15.53
CA ASP A 128 15.65 -10.80 -16.81
C ASP A 128 14.90 -10.26 -18.05
N SER A 129 13.66 -9.82 -17.93
CA SER A 129 12.85 -9.38 -19.07
C SER A 129 13.26 -7.98 -19.54
N GLU A 130 13.43 -7.78 -20.83
CA GLU A 130 13.75 -6.47 -21.42
C GLU A 130 12.52 -5.56 -21.61
N ASN A 131 11.30 -6.11 -21.53
CA ASN A 131 10.07 -5.40 -21.85
C ASN A 131 9.13 -5.32 -20.64
N HIS A 132 8.71 -4.10 -20.25
CA HIS A 132 7.80 -3.87 -19.14
C HIS A 132 6.41 -4.51 -19.34
N ASP A 133 5.90 -4.51 -20.57
CA ASP A 133 4.57 -5.10 -20.82
C ASP A 133 4.62 -6.63 -20.64
N ILE A 134 5.74 -7.27 -21.04
CA ILE A 134 5.99 -8.68 -20.73
C ILE A 134 6.10 -8.90 -19.23
N CYS A 135 6.75 -8.00 -18.47
CA CYS A 135 6.80 -8.09 -17.02
C CYS A 135 5.41 -8.08 -16.40
N ILE A 136 4.52 -7.18 -16.85
CA ILE A 136 3.14 -7.13 -16.36
C ILE A 136 2.39 -8.42 -16.71
N GLU A 137 2.54 -8.95 -17.91
CA GLU A 137 1.94 -10.24 -18.30
C GLU A 137 2.44 -11.40 -17.42
N LEU A 138 3.73 -11.45 -17.10
CA LEU A 138 4.30 -12.46 -16.21
C LEU A 138 3.69 -12.37 -14.81
N ILE A 139 3.57 -11.16 -14.28
CA ILE A 139 2.98 -10.89 -12.96
C ILE A 139 1.49 -11.29 -12.95
N GLU A 140 0.72 -10.89 -13.96
CA GLU A 140 -0.70 -11.25 -14.06
C GLU A 140 -0.91 -12.75 -14.21
N ASN A 141 -0.08 -13.44 -15.02
CA ASN A 141 -0.13 -14.88 -15.17
C ASN A 141 0.15 -15.62 -13.85
N TYR A 142 1.07 -15.11 -13.03
CA TYR A 142 1.29 -15.66 -11.69
C TYR A 142 0.05 -15.46 -10.80
N PHE A 143 -0.55 -14.27 -10.81
CA PHE A 143 -1.75 -14.00 -10.02
C PHE A 143 -2.95 -14.85 -10.47
N TYR A 144 -3.15 -15.04 -11.76
CA TYR A 144 -4.18 -15.95 -12.28
C TYR A 144 -3.99 -17.39 -11.76
N LYS A 145 -2.75 -17.90 -11.79
CA LYS A 145 -2.47 -19.22 -11.24
C LYS A 145 -2.81 -19.33 -9.76
N CYS A 146 -2.47 -18.30 -8.97
CA CYS A 146 -2.83 -18.26 -7.54
C CYS A 146 -4.34 -18.32 -7.33
N LEU A 147 -5.13 -17.57 -8.13
CA LEU A 147 -6.59 -17.57 -8.03
C LEU A 147 -7.24 -18.91 -8.38
N MET A 148 -6.61 -19.74 -9.21
CA MET A 148 -7.10 -21.10 -9.53
C MET A 148 -7.11 -22.04 -8.31
N TYR A 149 -6.30 -21.78 -7.29
CA TYR A 149 -6.31 -22.55 -6.04
C TYR A 149 -7.46 -22.16 -5.09
N GLY A 150 -8.29 -21.17 -5.49
CA GLY A 150 -9.45 -20.70 -4.76
C GLY A 150 -9.19 -19.43 -3.97
N THR A 151 -10.28 -18.79 -3.58
CA THR A 151 -10.25 -17.57 -2.77
C THR A 151 -10.68 -17.86 -1.33
N PRO A 152 -10.09 -17.18 -0.34
CA PRO A 152 -10.46 -17.37 1.06
C PRO A 152 -11.94 -17.08 1.33
N TYR A 153 -12.59 -17.90 2.15
CA TYR A 153 -14.02 -17.78 2.49
C TYR A 153 -14.43 -16.39 2.99
N HIS A 154 -13.53 -15.71 3.72
CA HIS A 154 -13.84 -14.39 4.30
C HIS A 154 -13.59 -13.22 3.33
N LEU A 155 -13.04 -13.46 2.14
CA LEU A 155 -12.64 -12.41 1.21
C LEU A 155 -13.79 -11.46 0.84
N PRO A 156 -14.99 -11.91 0.43
CA PRO A 156 -16.08 -11.00 0.08
C PRO A 156 -16.54 -10.12 1.26
N ARG A 157 -16.53 -10.68 2.48
CA ARG A 157 -16.90 -9.94 3.70
C ARG A 157 -15.87 -8.85 4.01
N LEU A 158 -14.58 -9.15 3.87
CA LEU A 158 -13.51 -8.18 4.08
C LEU A 158 -13.50 -7.10 2.99
N ALA A 159 -13.76 -7.46 1.75
CA ALA A 159 -13.92 -6.49 0.65
C ALA A 159 -15.04 -5.48 0.96
N GLU A 160 -16.20 -5.97 1.44
CA GLU A 160 -17.32 -5.10 1.82
C GLU A 160 -16.98 -4.20 3.02
N VAL A 161 -16.27 -4.73 4.02
CA VAL A 161 -15.78 -3.94 5.15
C VAL A 161 -14.83 -2.84 4.69
N VAL A 162 -13.86 -3.16 3.83
CA VAL A 162 -12.93 -2.17 3.26
C VAL A 162 -13.69 -1.11 2.48
N ARG A 163 -14.65 -1.52 1.64
CA ARG A 163 -15.51 -0.59 0.89
C ARG A 163 -16.27 0.36 1.81
N HIS A 164 -16.82 -0.16 2.92
CA HIS A 164 -17.51 0.66 3.91
C HIS A 164 -16.57 1.67 4.58
N ILE A 165 -15.36 1.25 4.99
CA ILE A 165 -14.35 2.15 5.57
C ILE A 165 -13.97 3.26 4.59
N ASN A 166 -13.84 2.94 3.29
CA ASN A 166 -13.49 3.91 2.27
C ASN A 166 -14.60 4.96 2.04
N ASN A 167 -15.85 4.57 2.19
CA ASN A 167 -17.01 5.44 1.92
C ASN A 167 -17.55 6.14 3.17
N SER A 168 -17.10 5.77 4.37
CA SER A 168 -17.58 6.34 5.63
C SER A 168 -16.46 7.04 6.39
N THR A 169 -16.73 8.26 6.86
CA THR A 169 -15.83 8.98 7.76
C THR A 169 -16.05 8.60 9.23
N GLN A 170 -17.22 8.04 9.55
CA GLN A 170 -17.59 7.65 10.90
C GLN A 170 -18.03 6.18 10.91
N THR A 171 -17.17 5.33 11.44
CA THR A 171 -17.47 3.91 11.65
C THR A 171 -16.71 3.41 12.89
N ASN A 172 -17.15 2.27 13.41
CA ASN A 172 -16.53 1.65 14.59
C ASN A 172 -16.46 0.14 14.41
N ILE A 173 -15.72 -0.53 15.30
CA ILE A 173 -15.48 -1.97 15.23
C ILE A 173 -16.79 -2.77 15.25
N ARG A 174 -17.78 -2.35 16.05
CA ARG A 174 -19.06 -3.02 16.14
C ARG A 174 -19.83 -2.96 14.81
N ALA A 175 -19.88 -1.79 14.17
CA ALA A 175 -20.51 -1.64 12.86
C ALA A 175 -19.83 -2.52 11.81
N LEU A 176 -18.48 -2.52 11.77
CA LEU A 176 -17.70 -3.33 10.82
C LEU A 176 -17.87 -4.83 11.07
N SER A 177 -17.92 -5.27 12.32
CA SER A 177 -18.15 -6.69 12.67
C SER A 177 -19.54 -7.15 12.24
N ASN A 178 -20.56 -6.29 12.35
CA ASN A 178 -21.91 -6.58 11.87
C ASN A 178 -21.95 -6.72 10.33
N ILE A 179 -21.27 -5.84 9.59
CA ILE A 179 -21.13 -5.94 8.13
C ILE A 179 -20.47 -7.26 7.74
N ALA A 180 -19.44 -7.68 8.48
CA ALA A 180 -18.77 -8.95 8.25
C ALA A 180 -19.58 -10.18 8.71
N CYS A 181 -20.71 -10.00 9.41
CA CYS A 181 -21.48 -11.07 10.06
C CYS A 181 -20.60 -11.91 11.02
N LEU A 182 -19.80 -11.25 11.87
CA LEU A 182 -18.86 -11.83 12.82
C LEU A 182 -19.01 -11.17 14.19
N SER A 183 -18.60 -11.86 15.27
CA SER A 183 -18.38 -11.20 16.56
C SER A 183 -17.18 -10.24 16.47
N GLU A 184 -17.12 -9.19 17.28
CA GLU A 184 -16.02 -8.20 17.27
C GLU A 184 -14.64 -8.87 17.45
N LYS A 185 -14.55 -9.90 18.31
CA LYS A 185 -13.31 -10.65 18.52
C LYS A 185 -12.90 -11.45 17.27
N GLN A 186 -13.83 -12.16 16.64
CA GLN A 186 -13.58 -12.92 15.40
C GLN A 186 -13.23 -11.97 14.24
N PHE A 187 -13.99 -10.87 14.12
CA PHE A 187 -13.75 -9.86 13.11
C PHE A 187 -12.32 -9.29 13.23
N SER A 188 -11.91 -8.82 14.40
CA SER A 188 -10.59 -8.24 14.62
C SER A 188 -9.46 -9.20 14.28
N ARG A 189 -9.61 -10.48 14.64
CA ARG A 189 -8.64 -11.53 14.32
C ARG A 189 -8.57 -11.80 12.81
N ILE A 190 -9.73 -12.08 12.17
CA ILE A 190 -9.81 -12.38 10.74
C ILE A 190 -9.33 -11.20 9.90
N PHE A 191 -9.70 -9.98 10.28
CA PHE A 191 -9.26 -8.77 9.61
C PHE A 191 -7.73 -8.65 9.65
N SER A 192 -7.13 -8.76 10.84
CA SER A 192 -5.67 -8.65 11.00
C SER A 192 -4.91 -9.75 10.26
N GLU A 193 -5.40 -10.99 10.29
CA GLU A 193 -4.79 -12.14 9.58
C GLU A 193 -4.82 -12.00 8.05
N ASN A 194 -5.73 -11.21 7.49
CA ASN A 194 -5.90 -11.06 6.04
C ASN A 194 -5.39 -9.72 5.51
N ILE A 195 -5.44 -8.66 6.31
CA ILE A 195 -5.04 -7.29 5.89
C ILE A 195 -3.65 -6.92 6.43
N GLY A 196 -3.18 -7.60 7.49
CA GLY A 196 -1.84 -7.38 8.05
C GLY A 196 -1.77 -6.29 9.12
N THR A 197 -2.88 -5.61 9.42
CA THR A 197 -2.97 -4.60 10.47
C THR A 197 -4.31 -4.68 11.19
N THR A 198 -4.44 -4.02 12.36
CA THR A 198 -5.71 -4.03 13.09
C THR A 198 -6.78 -3.19 12.36
N PRO A 199 -8.09 -3.50 12.52
CA PRO A 199 -9.15 -2.67 11.94
C PRO A 199 -9.03 -1.19 12.35
N LYS A 200 -8.63 -0.94 13.60
CA LYS A 200 -8.45 0.43 14.12
C LYS A 200 -7.32 1.16 13.42
N ASP A 201 -6.15 0.53 13.28
CA ASP A 201 -5.00 1.13 12.60
C ASP A 201 -5.30 1.33 11.10
N PHE A 202 -5.97 0.37 10.46
CA PHE A 202 -6.38 0.51 9.06
C PHE A 202 -7.32 1.72 8.86
N MET A 203 -8.34 1.90 9.71
CA MET A 203 -9.22 3.08 9.65
C MET A 203 -8.43 4.40 9.81
N ARG A 204 -7.40 4.43 10.67
CA ARG A 204 -6.54 5.61 10.85
C ARG A 204 -5.71 5.89 9.60
N ILE A 205 -5.16 4.86 8.97
CA ILE A 205 -4.40 4.98 7.72
C ILE A 205 -5.32 5.49 6.59
N VAL A 206 -6.52 4.93 6.43
CA VAL A 206 -7.49 5.38 5.43
C VAL A 206 -7.89 6.85 5.68
N ARG A 207 -8.01 7.26 6.95
CA ARG A 207 -8.28 8.65 7.32
C ARG A 207 -7.14 9.59 6.94
N LEU A 208 -5.88 9.19 7.17
CA LEU A 208 -4.70 9.91 6.69
C LEU A 208 -4.75 10.08 5.16
N GLN A 209 -4.97 9.00 4.44
CA GLN A 209 -5.03 9.01 2.97
C GLN A 209 -6.17 9.90 2.45
N ARG A 210 -7.34 9.88 3.13
CA ARG A 210 -8.44 10.81 2.84
C ARG A 210 -8.04 12.26 3.08
N THR A 211 -7.30 12.53 4.17
CA THR A 211 -6.79 13.88 4.46
C THR A 211 -5.87 14.38 3.34
N LEU A 212 -4.96 13.55 2.87
CA LEU A 212 -4.09 13.87 1.73
C LEU A 212 -4.90 14.13 0.46
N SER A 213 -5.89 13.28 0.17
CA SER A 213 -6.76 13.45 -1.00
C SER A 213 -7.57 14.75 -0.95
N VAL A 214 -8.15 15.09 0.20
CA VAL A 214 -8.88 16.35 0.35
C VAL A 214 -7.95 17.56 0.21
N MET A 215 -6.75 17.51 0.78
CA MET A 215 -5.74 18.57 0.64
C MET A 215 -5.27 18.73 -0.82
N GLN A 216 -5.15 17.63 -1.55
CA GLN A 216 -4.77 17.61 -2.97
C GLN A 216 -5.78 18.32 -3.86
N HIS A 217 -7.09 18.16 -3.58
CA HIS A 217 -8.17 18.70 -4.41
C HIS A 217 -8.71 20.04 -3.93
N ASN A 218 -8.37 20.47 -2.70
CA ASN A 218 -8.83 21.70 -2.09
C ASN A 218 -7.64 22.50 -1.54
N GLU A 219 -6.90 23.16 -2.42
CA GLU A 219 -5.82 24.05 -2.02
C GLU A 219 -6.35 25.17 -1.11
N GLY A 220 -5.75 25.32 0.07
CA GLY A 220 -6.13 26.36 1.02
C GLY A 220 -7.29 26.01 1.97
N ILE A 221 -7.77 24.77 1.99
CA ILE A 221 -8.78 24.34 2.98
C ILE A 221 -8.30 24.59 4.41
N GLY A 222 -9.16 25.19 5.25
CA GLY A 222 -8.87 25.42 6.67
C GLY A 222 -8.76 24.10 7.44
N PHE A 223 -7.77 23.99 8.33
CA PHE A 223 -7.53 22.73 9.07
C PHE A 223 -8.68 22.30 9.98
N ALA A 224 -9.50 23.22 10.47
CA ALA A 224 -10.71 22.89 11.21
C ALA A 224 -11.74 22.20 10.32
N GLN A 225 -11.98 22.72 9.10
CA GLN A 225 -12.86 22.13 8.11
C GLN A 225 -12.31 20.77 7.63
N LEU A 226 -11.02 20.71 7.29
CA LEU A 226 -10.34 19.47 6.89
C LEU A 226 -10.51 18.37 7.94
N SER A 227 -10.36 18.72 9.25
CA SER A 227 -10.52 17.73 10.32
C SER A 227 -11.95 17.18 10.38
N TYR A 228 -12.95 18.03 10.20
CA TYR A 228 -14.36 17.62 10.17
C TYR A 228 -14.68 16.72 8.97
N GLU A 229 -14.29 17.14 7.76
CA GLU A 229 -14.54 16.39 6.52
C GLU A 229 -13.88 15.00 6.52
N CYS A 230 -12.68 14.90 7.14
CA CYS A 230 -11.95 13.63 7.22
C CYS A 230 -12.35 12.75 8.42
N GLY A 231 -13.30 13.18 9.27
CA GLY A 231 -13.83 12.40 10.38
C GLY A 231 -12.91 12.33 11.59
N TYR A 232 -12.13 13.38 11.85
CA TYR A 232 -11.43 13.55 13.13
C TYR A 232 -12.36 14.20 14.16
N THR A 233 -12.07 13.96 15.43
CA THR A 233 -12.84 14.58 16.53
C THR A 233 -12.68 16.12 16.56
N ASP A 234 -11.45 16.57 16.31
CA ASP A 234 -11.07 17.98 16.25
C ASP A 234 -9.75 18.18 15.48
N GLN A 235 -9.37 19.44 15.27
CA GLN A 235 -8.14 19.79 14.58
C GLN A 235 -6.88 19.29 15.29
N SER A 236 -6.87 19.28 16.62
CA SER A 236 -5.70 18.83 17.41
C SER A 236 -5.48 17.33 17.27
N HIS A 237 -6.57 16.55 17.23
CA HIS A 237 -6.53 15.13 16.94
C HIS A 237 -5.97 14.86 15.53
N MET A 238 -6.47 15.58 14.52
CA MET A 238 -5.95 15.49 13.15
C MET A 238 -4.45 15.76 13.09
N ILE A 239 -3.99 16.86 13.66
CA ILE A 239 -2.56 17.24 13.64
C ILE A 239 -1.70 16.17 14.30
N LYS A 240 -2.12 15.61 15.43
CA LYS A 240 -1.39 14.54 16.13
C LYS A 240 -1.31 13.26 15.31
N GLU A 241 -2.43 12.79 14.74
CA GLU A 241 -2.44 11.60 13.89
C GLU A 241 -1.63 11.80 12.61
N PHE A 242 -1.79 12.93 11.94
CA PHE A 242 -1.03 13.25 10.73
C PHE A 242 0.47 13.25 11.02
N LYS A 243 0.90 13.88 12.12
CA LYS A 243 2.32 13.90 12.54
C LYS A 243 2.83 12.50 12.89
N LEU A 244 2.01 11.65 13.50
CA LEU A 244 2.39 10.27 13.83
C LEU A 244 2.74 9.48 12.57
N PHE A 245 1.95 9.61 11.50
CA PHE A 245 2.12 8.85 10.27
C PHE A 245 3.12 9.48 9.28
N SER A 246 3.23 10.80 9.25
CA SER A 246 4.05 11.52 8.27
C SER A 246 5.36 12.08 8.83
N GLY A 247 5.48 12.15 10.17
CA GLY A 247 6.58 12.84 10.85
C GLY A 247 6.45 14.36 10.88
N TYR A 248 5.45 14.94 10.20
CA TYR A 248 5.21 16.37 10.07
C TYR A 248 3.79 16.74 10.46
N THR A 249 3.59 17.97 10.91
CA THR A 249 2.24 18.56 10.94
C THR A 249 1.73 18.77 9.51
N PRO A 250 0.40 18.87 9.28
CA PRO A 250 -0.12 19.15 7.93
C PRO A 250 0.51 20.40 7.29
N LYS A 251 0.73 21.45 8.07
CA LYS A 251 1.37 22.70 7.59
C LYS A 251 2.83 22.49 7.17
N GLU A 252 3.61 21.76 7.96
CA GLU A 252 4.99 21.42 7.66
C GLU A 252 5.10 20.50 6.43
N TYR A 253 4.12 19.60 6.28
CA TYR A 253 4.06 18.66 5.16
C TYR A 253 3.81 19.39 3.84
N ILE A 254 2.80 20.27 3.76
CA ILE A 254 2.48 21.06 2.56
C ILE A 254 3.66 21.95 2.15
N ALA A 255 4.43 22.48 3.12
CA ALA A 255 5.59 23.31 2.82
C ALA A 255 6.77 22.54 2.17
N ARG A 256 6.75 21.18 2.23
CA ARG A 256 7.85 20.32 1.76
C ARG A 256 7.45 19.39 0.63
N TYR A 257 6.20 18.98 0.61
CA TYR A 257 5.66 17.96 -0.29
C TYR A 257 4.31 18.41 -0.85
N SER A 258 4.03 18.02 -2.07
CA SER A 258 2.67 18.10 -2.58
C SER A 258 1.84 16.98 -1.94
N PRO A 259 0.66 17.28 -1.34
CA PRO A 259 -0.19 16.24 -0.79
C PRO A 259 -0.76 15.38 -1.93
N VAL A 260 -0.45 14.09 -1.91
CA VAL A 260 -1.00 13.10 -2.85
C VAL A 260 -1.46 11.90 -2.04
N SER A 261 -2.64 11.40 -2.36
CA SER A 261 -3.15 10.18 -1.76
C SER A 261 -2.98 9.01 -2.74
N ASP A 262 -2.02 8.13 -2.48
CA ASP A 262 -1.85 6.90 -3.26
C ASP A 262 -3.03 5.93 -3.09
N TYR A 263 -3.87 6.14 -2.10
CA TYR A 263 -5.05 5.31 -1.83
C TYR A 263 -6.32 5.79 -2.53
N PHE A 264 -6.54 7.09 -2.69
CA PHE A 264 -7.77 7.64 -3.27
C PHE A 264 -7.59 8.21 -4.69
N THR A 265 -6.35 8.41 -5.14
CA THR A 265 -6.05 8.99 -6.45
C THR A 265 -6.05 7.93 -7.57
N PHE A 266 -5.65 6.68 -7.27
CA PHE A 266 -5.45 5.61 -8.27
C PHE A 266 -6.40 4.43 -8.07
#